data_f0caff18e326f9c055c8613820ec0e7e
#
_entry.id   f0caff18e326f9c055c8613820ec0e7e
#
_cell.length_a   1.000
_cell.length_b   1.000
_cell.length_c   1.000
_cell.angle_alpha   90.00
_cell.angle_beta   90.00
_cell.angle_gamma   90.00
#
_symmetry.space_group_name_H-M   'P 1'
#
loop_
_entity.id
_entity.type
_entity.pdbx_description
1 polymer ?
#
loop_
_entity_poly.entity_id
_entity_poly.type
_entity_poly.pdbx_seq_one_letter_code
_entity_poly.pdbx_strand_id
1 'polypeptide(L)'
;MPDRITIEDLEVRFHVGVPDEERTEPQRLLITIELAHDLGASGTTDSLAETIDYFAVCQAVKALGQTRSWKLIEALADDICMLVLDQFSPSVVRVVVKKFILPDTRWVSVEMIRPAKNRQDSDR
;
A
#
# COMPACT_ATOMS: atom_id res chain seq x y z
N MET A 1 11.64 9.66 16.34
CA MET A 1 10.71 8.87 15.52
C MET A 1 10.27 9.72 14.35
N PRO A 2 10.28 9.22 13.14
CA PRO A 2 9.75 9.98 12.02
C PRO A 2 8.25 10.14 12.15
N ASP A 3 7.76 11.26 11.64
CA ASP A 3 6.33 11.46 11.51
C ASP A 3 5.79 10.50 10.45
N ARG A 4 4.50 10.21 10.50
CA ARG A 4 3.91 9.30 9.52
C ARG A 4 2.44 9.62 9.31
N ILE A 5 1.98 9.29 8.11
CA ILE A 5 0.56 9.27 7.75
C ILE A 5 0.16 7.80 7.68
N THR A 6 -0.94 7.44 8.32
CA THR A 6 -1.43 6.07 8.30
C THR A 6 -2.82 6.03 7.67
N ILE A 7 -2.95 5.22 6.62
CA ILE A 7 -4.24 4.87 6.02
C ILE A 7 -4.58 3.48 6.58
N GLU A 8 -5.56 3.44 7.48
CA GLU A 8 -5.91 2.21 8.21
C GLU A 8 -7.04 1.49 7.51
N ASP A 9 -6.79 0.22 7.14
CA ASP A 9 -7.81 -0.70 6.64
C ASP A 9 -8.61 -0.15 5.45
N LEU A 10 -7.91 0.33 4.42
CA LEU A 10 -8.55 0.71 3.16
C LEU A 10 -9.20 -0.53 2.56
N GLU A 11 -10.51 -0.49 2.37
CA GLU A 11 -11.24 -1.62 1.79
C GLU A 11 -11.15 -1.58 0.26
N VAL A 12 -10.73 -2.69 -0.32
CA VAL A 12 -10.68 -2.88 -1.77
C VAL A 12 -11.27 -4.23 -2.13
N ARG A 13 -11.63 -4.40 -3.40
CA ARG A 13 -12.05 -5.69 -3.95
C ARG A 13 -11.17 -6.02 -5.13
N PHE A 14 -10.25 -6.95 -4.91
CA PHE A 14 -9.22 -7.32 -5.87
C PHE A 14 -9.30 -8.81 -6.18
N HIS A 15 -8.84 -9.19 -7.37
CA HIS A 15 -8.74 -10.59 -7.78
C HIS A 15 -7.42 -11.14 -7.28
N VAL A 16 -7.47 -11.94 -6.22
CA VAL A 16 -6.29 -12.56 -5.60
C VAL A 16 -6.58 -14.01 -5.26
N GLY A 17 -5.57 -14.85 -5.30
CA GLY A 17 -5.66 -16.25 -4.89
C GLY A 17 -4.80 -17.15 -5.75
N VAL A 18 -4.22 -18.19 -5.11
CA VAL A 18 -3.35 -19.14 -5.81
C VAL A 18 -4.12 -19.97 -6.84
N PRO A 19 -5.27 -20.61 -6.49
CA PRO A 19 -6.06 -21.29 -7.50
C PRO A 19 -6.69 -20.31 -8.49
N ASP A 20 -6.75 -20.72 -9.76
CA ASP A 20 -7.31 -19.87 -10.81
C ASP A 20 -8.76 -19.47 -10.51
N GLU A 21 -9.56 -20.42 -10.01
CA GLU A 21 -10.97 -20.18 -9.70
C GLU A 21 -11.17 -19.15 -8.57
N GLU A 22 -10.21 -19.04 -7.65
CA GLU A 22 -10.28 -18.04 -6.59
C GLU A 22 -10.17 -16.62 -7.14
N ARG A 23 -9.41 -16.46 -8.26
CA ARG A 23 -9.19 -15.16 -8.87
C ARG A 23 -10.30 -14.71 -9.83
N THR A 24 -11.28 -15.57 -10.11
CA THR A 24 -12.36 -15.21 -11.06
C THR A 24 -13.28 -14.13 -10.50
N GLU A 25 -13.43 -14.07 -9.19
CA GLU A 25 -14.26 -13.08 -8.53
C GLU A 25 -13.39 -12.21 -7.64
N PRO A 26 -13.68 -10.90 -7.56
CA PRO A 26 -12.94 -10.05 -6.64
C PRO A 26 -13.31 -10.38 -5.20
N GLN A 27 -12.33 -10.31 -4.32
CA GLN A 27 -12.58 -10.52 -2.90
C GLN A 27 -12.18 -9.30 -2.11
N ARG A 28 -12.82 -9.13 -0.97
CA ARG A 28 -12.58 -8.02 -0.05
C ARG A 28 -11.23 -8.19 0.61
N LEU A 29 -10.42 -7.15 0.58
CA LEU A 29 -9.17 -7.05 1.30
C LEU A 29 -9.19 -5.74 2.09
N LEU A 30 -8.47 -5.72 3.21
CA LEU A 30 -8.21 -4.49 3.95
C LEU A 30 -6.72 -4.19 3.88
N ILE A 31 -6.38 -2.99 3.46
CA ILE A 31 -4.99 -2.60 3.23
C ILE A 31 -4.66 -1.41 4.12
N THR A 32 -3.62 -1.57 4.94
CA THR A 32 -3.08 -0.48 5.76
C THR A 32 -1.78 -0.01 5.12
N ILE A 33 -1.65 1.31 4.95
CA ILE A 33 -0.48 1.93 4.33
C ILE A 33 0.04 3.00 5.28
N GLU A 34 1.28 2.85 5.73
CA GLU A 34 1.97 3.83 6.56
C GLU A 34 3.05 4.51 5.73
N LEU A 35 3.04 5.83 5.73
CA LEU A 35 3.94 6.66 4.95
C LEU A 35 4.79 7.48 5.93
N ALA A 36 6.07 7.15 6.06
CA ALA A 36 6.99 7.96 6.85
C ALA A 36 7.37 9.21 6.06
N HIS A 37 7.14 10.37 6.64
CA HIS A 37 7.37 11.65 5.98
C HIS A 37 7.49 12.72 7.05
N ASP A 38 8.37 13.69 6.84
CA ASP A 38 8.47 14.82 7.76
C ASP A 38 7.24 15.71 7.57
N LEU A 39 6.40 15.78 8.59
CA LEU A 39 5.15 16.54 8.56
C LEU A 39 5.28 17.93 9.21
N GLY A 40 6.51 18.34 9.56
CA GLY A 40 6.73 19.64 10.21
C GLY A 40 6.27 20.81 9.37
N ALA A 41 6.66 20.82 8.08
CA ALA A 41 6.31 21.92 7.19
C ALA A 41 4.81 22.01 6.95
N SER A 42 4.14 20.87 6.68
CA SER A 42 2.69 20.88 6.48
C SER A 42 1.94 21.25 7.75
N GLY A 43 2.47 20.85 8.91
CA GLY A 43 1.87 21.19 10.20
C GLY A 43 1.91 22.67 10.50
N THR A 44 2.93 23.40 10.04
CA THR A 44 3.06 24.84 10.28
C THR A 44 2.43 25.68 9.18
N THR A 45 2.41 25.19 7.93
CA THR A 45 1.94 25.99 6.78
C THR A 45 0.50 25.68 6.36
N ASP A 46 -0.03 24.53 6.77
CA ASP A 46 -1.35 24.05 6.34
C ASP A 46 -1.44 23.97 4.81
N SER A 47 -0.32 23.59 4.16
CA SER A 47 -0.21 23.52 2.70
C SER A 47 -0.10 22.07 2.23
N LEU A 48 -0.97 21.69 1.30
CA LEU A 48 -0.94 20.35 0.69
C LEU A 48 0.39 20.10 -0.04
N ALA A 49 1.03 21.13 -0.57
CA ALA A 49 2.29 20.99 -1.28
C ALA A 49 3.43 20.50 -0.38
N GLU A 50 3.29 20.62 0.94
CA GLU A 50 4.31 20.25 1.91
C GLU A 50 4.10 18.85 2.49
N THR A 51 3.12 18.09 2.00
CA THR A 51 2.78 16.78 2.54
C THR A 51 2.54 15.77 1.42
N ILE A 52 2.13 14.57 1.81
CA ILE A 52 1.68 13.53 0.87
C ILE A 52 0.16 13.54 0.88
N ASP A 53 -0.44 13.64 -0.30
CA ASP A 53 -1.88 13.61 -0.48
C ASP A 53 -2.38 12.17 -0.33
N TYR A 54 -2.89 11.82 0.85
CA TYR A 54 -3.35 10.46 1.12
C TYR A 54 -4.58 10.09 0.30
N PHE A 55 -5.40 11.05 -0.10
CA PHE A 55 -6.52 10.77 -1.01
C PHE A 55 -6.00 10.23 -2.33
N ALA A 56 -4.96 10.87 -2.87
CA ALA A 56 -4.33 10.42 -4.13
C ALA A 56 -3.68 9.05 -3.96
N VAL A 57 -3.08 8.76 -2.80
CA VAL A 57 -2.53 7.43 -2.49
C VAL A 57 -3.62 6.38 -2.57
N CYS A 58 -4.76 6.62 -1.92
CA CYS A 58 -5.88 5.68 -1.95
C CYS A 58 -6.40 5.45 -3.37
N GLN A 59 -6.52 6.51 -4.17
CA GLN A 59 -6.97 6.39 -5.55
C GLN A 59 -6.01 5.56 -6.40
N ALA A 60 -4.71 5.79 -6.24
CA ALA A 60 -3.68 5.05 -6.98
C ALA A 60 -3.71 3.55 -6.64
N VAL A 61 -3.85 3.22 -5.35
CA VAL A 61 -3.92 1.83 -4.90
C VAL A 61 -5.18 1.15 -5.44
N LYS A 62 -6.33 1.82 -5.38
CA LYS A 62 -7.57 1.26 -5.93
C LYS A 62 -7.47 1.01 -7.43
N ALA A 63 -6.84 1.92 -8.16
CA ALA A 63 -6.68 1.80 -9.61
C ALA A 63 -5.80 0.61 -9.99
N LEU A 64 -4.85 0.25 -9.15
CA LEU A 64 -3.95 -0.88 -9.39
C LEU A 64 -4.73 -2.18 -9.61
N GLY A 65 -5.79 -2.40 -8.84
CA GLY A 65 -6.59 -3.61 -8.93
C GLY A 65 -7.54 -3.66 -10.13
N GLN A 66 -7.69 -2.58 -10.87
CA GLN A 66 -8.56 -2.56 -12.06
C GLN A 66 -7.94 -3.30 -13.24
N THR A 67 -6.60 -3.38 -13.29
CA THR A 67 -5.89 -3.95 -14.44
C THR A 67 -5.04 -5.17 -14.08
N ARG A 68 -5.01 -5.55 -12.82
CA ARG A 68 -4.15 -6.64 -12.34
C ARG A 68 -4.89 -7.62 -11.46
N SER A 69 -4.37 -8.84 -11.40
CA SER A 69 -4.71 -9.87 -10.43
C SER A 69 -3.43 -10.44 -9.86
N TRP A 70 -3.51 -11.06 -8.68
CA TRP A 70 -2.33 -11.59 -8.00
C TRP A 70 -2.63 -12.99 -7.47
N LYS A 71 -1.64 -13.86 -7.55
CA LYS A 71 -1.72 -15.16 -6.89
C LYS A 71 -1.44 -15.04 -5.39
N LEU A 72 -0.49 -14.19 -5.04
CA LEU A 72 -0.01 -14.05 -3.67
C LEU A 72 -0.27 -12.62 -3.16
N ILE A 73 -0.76 -12.51 -1.93
CA ILE A 73 -0.92 -11.18 -1.33
C ILE A 73 0.42 -10.52 -1.05
N GLU A 74 1.51 -11.27 -0.94
CA GLU A 74 2.86 -10.73 -0.86
C GLU A 74 3.22 -9.94 -2.12
N ALA A 75 2.88 -10.46 -3.29
CA ALA A 75 3.13 -9.77 -4.55
C ALA A 75 2.31 -8.49 -4.65
N LEU A 76 1.06 -8.54 -4.20
CA LEU A 76 0.22 -7.34 -4.11
C LEU A 76 0.84 -6.30 -3.18
N ALA A 77 1.27 -6.72 -2.00
CA ALA A 77 1.89 -5.80 -1.02
C ALA A 77 3.15 -5.15 -1.60
N ASP A 78 3.98 -5.92 -2.30
CA ASP A 78 5.18 -5.40 -2.94
C ASP A 78 4.83 -4.38 -4.03
N ASP A 79 3.86 -4.69 -4.88
CA ASP A 79 3.40 -3.77 -5.93
C ASP A 79 2.89 -2.46 -5.33
N ILE A 80 2.17 -2.51 -4.22
CA ILE A 80 1.70 -1.30 -3.53
C ILE A 80 2.88 -0.50 -2.99
N CYS A 81 3.87 -1.16 -2.36
CA CYS A 81 5.06 -0.48 -1.87
C CYS A 81 5.79 0.26 -3.00
N MET A 82 5.98 -0.40 -4.13
CA MET A 82 6.69 0.20 -5.27
C MET A 82 5.92 1.37 -5.86
N LEU A 83 4.59 1.21 -6.00
CA LEU A 83 3.71 2.28 -6.50
C LEU A 83 3.84 3.53 -5.61
N VAL A 84 3.75 3.34 -4.30
CA VAL A 84 3.77 4.44 -3.34
C VAL A 84 5.14 5.12 -3.31
N LEU A 85 6.21 4.34 -3.31
CA LEU A 85 7.57 4.88 -3.33
C LEU A 85 7.82 5.69 -4.61
N ASP A 86 7.37 5.19 -5.76
CA ASP A 86 7.59 5.84 -7.04
C ASP A 86 6.78 7.14 -7.19
N GLN A 87 5.52 7.14 -6.77
CA GLN A 87 4.62 8.26 -7.03
C GLN A 87 4.56 9.28 -5.92
N PHE A 88 4.82 8.88 -4.67
CA PHE A 88 4.61 9.76 -3.52
C PHE A 88 5.87 9.99 -2.67
N SER A 89 6.91 9.19 -2.89
CA SER A 89 8.24 9.39 -2.34
C SER A 89 8.31 9.55 -0.80
N PRO A 90 7.61 8.70 -0.02
CA PRO A 90 7.87 8.69 1.42
C PRO A 90 9.29 8.16 1.68
N SER A 91 9.83 8.43 2.88
CA SER A 91 11.14 7.87 3.23
C SER A 91 11.07 6.36 3.47
N VAL A 92 9.95 5.89 4.02
CA VAL A 92 9.67 4.47 4.24
C VAL A 92 8.18 4.26 4.03
N VAL A 93 7.81 3.16 3.41
CA VAL A 93 6.42 2.71 3.32
C VAL A 93 6.27 1.37 4.02
N ARG A 94 5.19 1.22 4.78
CA ARG A 94 4.78 -0.05 5.38
C ARG A 94 3.40 -0.39 4.84
N VAL A 95 3.24 -1.60 4.30
CA VAL A 95 1.97 -2.07 3.75
C VAL A 95 1.58 -3.36 4.44
N VAL A 96 0.35 -3.43 4.93
CA VAL A 96 -0.26 -4.64 5.48
C VAL A 96 -1.46 -4.97 4.62
N VAL A 97 -1.54 -6.20 4.12
CA VAL A 97 -2.69 -6.70 3.36
C VAL A 97 -3.36 -7.80 4.18
N LYS A 98 -4.64 -7.60 4.51
CA LYS A 98 -5.46 -8.57 5.24
C LYS A 98 -6.40 -9.26 4.27
N LYS A 99 -6.41 -10.59 4.30
CA LYS A 99 -7.23 -11.45 3.45
C LYS A 99 -8.10 -12.35 4.34
N PHE A 100 -9.37 -12.56 3.94
CA PHE A 100 -10.38 -13.22 4.78
C PHE A 100 -10.80 -14.55 4.16
N ILE A 101 -9.84 -15.45 3.96
CA ILE A 101 -10.07 -16.69 3.21
C ILE A 101 -10.23 -17.92 4.09
N LEU A 102 -9.63 -17.93 5.28
CA LEU A 102 -9.67 -19.09 6.18
C LEU A 102 -10.75 -18.91 7.24
N PRO A 103 -11.69 -19.85 7.36
CA PRO A 103 -12.82 -19.69 8.29
C PRO A 103 -12.45 -19.70 9.77
N ASP A 104 -11.29 -20.31 10.10
CA ASP A 104 -10.85 -20.46 11.50
C ASP A 104 -10.00 -19.30 11.99
N THR A 105 -9.76 -18.30 11.15
CA THR A 105 -8.95 -17.13 11.48
C THR A 105 -9.76 -15.85 11.26
N ARG A 106 -9.37 -14.76 11.93
CA ARG A 106 -9.93 -13.44 11.62
C ARG A 106 -9.53 -13.02 10.22
N TRP A 107 -8.25 -13.13 9.93
CA TRP A 107 -7.67 -12.85 8.62
C TRP A 107 -6.29 -13.48 8.57
N VAL A 108 -5.77 -13.60 7.37
CA VAL A 108 -4.35 -13.84 7.13
C VAL A 108 -3.78 -12.52 6.62
N SER A 109 -2.61 -12.12 7.08
CA SER A 109 -2.02 -10.88 6.62
C SER A 109 -0.55 -11.05 6.29
N VAL A 110 -0.08 -10.19 5.39
CA VAL A 110 1.34 -9.99 5.12
C VAL A 110 1.68 -8.55 5.42
N GLU A 111 2.90 -8.32 5.85
CA GLU A 111 3.41 -6.98 6.12
C GLU A 111 4.72 -6.82 5.37
N MET A 112 4.85 -5.72 4.65
CA MET A 112 6.10 -5.37 3.98
C MET A 112 6.50 -3.94 4.33
N ILE A 113 7.78 -3.75 4.59
CA ILE A 113 8.36 -2.45 4.89
C ILE A 113 9.47 -2.22 3.86
N ARG A 114 9.41 -1.11 3.14
CA ARG A 114 10.40 -0.79 2.10
C ARG A 114 10.86 0.66 2.24
N PRO A 115 12.18 0.90 2.25
CA PRO A 115 12.71 2.26 2.26
C PRO A 115 12.71 2.86 0.87
N ALA A 116 12.77 4.20 0.81
CA ALA A 116 12.99 4.90 -0.45
C ALA A 116 14.32 4.46 -1.05
N LYS A 117 14.35 4.30 -2.37
CA LYS A 117 15.60 4.01 -3.07
C LYS A 117 16.48 5.25 -3.04
N ASN A 118 17.79 5.07 -2.76
CA ASN A 118 18.71 6.15 -2.92
C ASN A 118 19.15 6.26 -4.40
N ARG A 119 19.82 7.37 -4.76
CA ARG A 119 20.26 7.61 -6.13
C ARG A 119 21.18 6.52 -6.67
N GLN A 120 22.06 5.98 -5.80
CA GLN A 120 23.01 4.95 -6.21
C GLN A 120 22.30 3.66 -6.59
N ASP A 121 21.23 3.30 -5.89
CA ASP A 121 20.47 2.10 -6.19
C ASP A 121 19.71 2.22 -7.51
N SER A 122 19.22 3.41 -7.85
CA SER A 122 18.50 3.64 -9.09
C SER A 122 19.39 3.66 -10.31
N ASP A 123 20.71 3.87 -10.14
CA ASP A 123 21.68 3.90 -11.23
C ASP A 123 22.22 2.51 -11.58
N ARG A 124 21.79 1.48 -10.88
CA ARG A 124 22.19 0.09 -11.13
C ARG A 124 21.18 -0.66 -12.02
#